data_2625483556f6364a0a0ce6d8ef82194d
#
_entry.id   2625483556f6364a0a0ce6d8ef82194d
#
_cell.length_a   1.000
_cell.length_b   1.000
_cell.length_c   1.000
_cell.angle_alpha   90.00
_cell.angle_beta   90.00
_cell.angle_gamma   90.00
#
_symmetry.space_group_name_H-M   'P 1'
#
loop_
_entity.id
_entity.type
_entity.pdbx_description
1 polymer ?
#
loop_
_entity_poly.entity_id
_entity_poly.type
_entity_poly.pdbx_seq_one_letter_code
_entity_poly.pdbx_strand_id
1 'polypeptide(L)'
;PKPAPIAQASVLLLGVSLGSNLLALASEYPKASFTAVCLNSQDASQLQAAYTHLGLHNIQLHLQDQWLNNDTTQSFDYVLCHGYFSYLDAQSKQTLLDSIRQSLNETGIAYVDYLIEPGWQAFTTLQHLIVNSCNFAAKPTQEEINRGINLVYAQLPAHSALKASLERIVPRMDMRTHPDLNGYWPLLPAFADTAESFIDLLHQAGLGYVCDSNVSRYFFGQLSPELLQLSGNDFHKRENLFDLVHEQSSRASLIVPISQLIGYRLPTRPQICQRMLDLHITGRFELHADKNMWISLSTPDNTVVASPFNNMLIESINHVHASDSTLSVRKLLE
;
A
#
# COMPACT_ATOMS: atom_id res chain seq x y z
N PRO A 1 -1.20 -4.08 20.72
CA PRO A 1 -1.85 -5.28 20.16
C PRO A 1 -0.80 -6.28 19.70
N LYS A 2 -1.05 -7.56 19.90
CA LYS A 2 -0.22 -8.63 19.36
C LYS A 2 -1.15 -9.55 18.60
N PRO A 3 -1.27 -9.38 17.28
CA PRO A 3 -2.10 -10.25 16.45
C PRO A 3 -1.59 -11.69 16.49
N ALA A 4 -2.41 -12.63 16.06
CA ALA A 4 -2.01 -14.03 15.94
C ALA A 4 -0.82 -14.16 14.95
N PRO A 5 0.09 -15.13 15.15
CA PRO A 5 1.13 -15.43 14.17
C PRO A 5 0.50 -15.77 12.82
N ILE A 6 0.99 -15.19 11.74
CA ILE A 6 0.42 -15.36 10.39
C ILE A 6 0.25 -16.84 10.00
N ALA A 7 1.15 -17.70 10.43
CA ALA A 7 1.14 -19.12 10.13
C ALA A 7 -0.11 -19.88 10.63
N GLN A 8 -0.92 -19.27 11.51
CA GLN A 8 -2.14 -19.87 12.09
C GLN A 8 -3.30 -18.87 12.12
N ALA A 9 -3.14 -17.74 11.46
CA ALA A 9 -4.09 -16.65 11.49
C ALA A 9 -5.30 -16.92 10.59
N SER A 10 -6.39 -16.24 10.94
CA SER A 10 -7.53 -16.03 10.05
C SER A 10 -7.38 -14.70 9.33
N VAL A 11 -7.42 -14.72 8.00
CA VAL A 11 -7.15 -13.56 7.14
C VAL A 11 -8.33 -13.31 6.21
N LEU A 12 -8.85 -12.09 6.22
CA LEU A 12 -9.86 -11.62 5.28
C LEU A 12 -9.20 -10.70 4.24
N LEU A 13 -9.47 -10.96 2.96
CA LEU A 13 -9.07 -10.10 1.85
C LEU A 13 -10.30 -9.51 1.18
N LEU A 14 -10.38 -8.19 1.11
CA LEU A 14 -11.49 -7.44 0.53
C LEU A 14 -11.11 -6.85 -0.84
N GLY A 15 -12.03 -6.91 -1.80
CA GLY A 15 -11.82 -6.36 -3.14
C GLY A 15 -10.86 -7.19 -4.00
N VAL A 16 -10.85 -8.51 -3.82
CA VAL A 16 -9.92 -9.40 -4.52
C VAL A 16 -10.33 -9.56 -5.99
N SER A 17 -9.38 -9.36 -6.90
CA SER A 17 -9.51 -9.64 -8.33
C SER A 17 -8.77 -10.94 -8.70
N LEU A 18 -7.60 -10.87 -9.32
CA LEU A 18 -6.85 -12.07 -9.73
C LEU A 18 -6.22 -12.85 -8.57
N GLY A 19 -6.11 -12.26 -7.39
CA GLY A 19 -5.71 -12.93 -6.16
C GLY A 19 -4.28 -13.45 -6.11
N SER A 20 -3.34 -12.90 -6.88
CA SER A 20 -1.95 -13.34 -6.91
C SER A 20 -1.30 -13.35 -5.52
N ASN A 21 -1.52 -12.31 -4.74
CA ASN A 21 -1.02 -12.21 -3.36
C ASN A 21 -1.67 -13.25 -2.44
N LEU A 22 -2.97 -13.51 -2.61
CA LEU A 22 -3.69 -14.53 -1.85
C LEU A 22 -3.14 -15.92 -2.11
N LEU A 23 -2.93 -16.29 -3.38
CA LEU A 23 -2.40 -17.60 -3.75
C LEU A 23 -1.00 -17.84 -3.17
N ALA A 24 -0.13 -16.81 -3.21
CA ALA A 24 1.20 -16.86 -2.61
C ALA A 24 1.13 -17.07 -1.09
N LEU A 25 0.31 -16.27 -0.39
CA LEU A 25 0.14 -16.37 1.06
C LEU A 25 -0.45 -17.71 1.47
N ALA A 26 -1.48 -18.20 0.78
CA ALA A 26 -2.13 -19.46 1.08
C ALA A 26 -1.20 -20.67 0.88
N SER A 27 -0.31 -20.58 -0.11
CA SER A 27 0.73 -21.60 -0.35
C SER A 27 1.81 -21.59 0.72
N GLU A 28 2.26 -20.39 1.14
CA GLU A 28 3.32 -20.23 2.14
C GLU A 28 2.84 -20.57 3.56
N TYR A 29 1.55 -20.30 3.86
CA TYR A 29 0.96 -20.50 5.19
C TYR A 29 -0.20 -21.50 5.15
N PRO A 30 0.06 -22.81 4.94
CA PRO A 30 -1.00 -23.82 4.73
C PRO A 30 -1.89 -24.07 5.96
N LYS A 31 -1.51 -23.62 7.15
CA LYS A 31 -2.31 -23.72 8.38
C LYS A 31 -3.10 -22.44 8.69
N ALA A 32 -2.86 -21.36 7.98
CA ALA A 32 -3.68 -20.16 8.06
C ALA A 32 -4.95 -20.35 7.22
N SER A 33 -6.03 -19.69 7.58
CA SER A 33 -7.27 -19.66 6.83
C SER A 33 -7.44 -18.32 6.12
N PHE A 34 -7.78 -18.36 4.84
CA PHE A 34 -7.97 -17.18 4.02
C PHE A 34 -9.41 -17.12 3.52
N THR A 35 -10.05 -15.99 3.76
CA THR A 35 -11.36 -15.66 3.19
C THR A 35 -11.18 -14.51 2.22
N ALA A 36 -11.60 -14.68 0.97
CA ALA A 36 -11.48 -13.66 -0.06
C ALA A 36 -12.85 -13.22 -0.55
N VAL A 37 -13.07 -11.92 -0.58
CA VAL A 37 -14.27 -11.27 -1.10
C VAL A 37 -13.97 -10.70 -2.47
N CYS A 38 -14.52 -11.35 -3.51
CA CYS A 38 -14.34 -10.96 -4.90
C CYS A 38 -15.39 -9.94 -5.33
N LEU A 39 -15.00 -9.03 -6.21
CA LEU A 39 -15.88 -7.96 -6.72
C LEU A 39 -16.95 -8.50 -7.67
N ASN A 40 -16.65 -9.56 -8.40
CA ASN A 40 -17.56 -10.16 -9.37
C ASN A 40 -17.36 -11.67 -9.50
N SER A 41 -18.33 -12.34 -10.13
CA SER A 41 -18.34 -13.79 -10.31
C SER A 41 -17.26 -14.30 -11.27
N GLN A 42 -16.80 -13.49 -12.22
CA GLN A 42 -15.74 -13.87 -13.15
C GLN A 42 -14.41 -14.01 -12.42
N ASP A 43 -14.04 -13.00 -11.61
CA ASP A 43 -12.82 -13.05 -10.80
C ASP A 43 -12.85 -14.21 -9.82
N ALA A 44 -13.99 -14.41 -9.14
CA ALA A 44 -14.18 -15.54 -8.23
C ALA A 44 -13.97 -16.89 -8.92
N SER A 45 -14.53 -17.08 -10.13
CA SER A 45 -14.38 -18.31 -10.89
C SER A 45 -12.94 -18.56 -11.34
N GLN A 46 -12.24 -17.53 -11.80
CA GLN A 46 -10.84 -17.61 -12.20
C GLN A 46 -9.93 -17.95 -11.00
N LEU A 47 -10.15 -17.27 -9.87
CA LEU A 47 -9.41 -17.51 -8.64
C LEU A 47 -9.67 -18.92 -8.11
N GLN A 48 -10.94 -19.42 -8.17
CA GLN A 48 -11.30 -20.76 -7.79
C GLN A 48 -10.57 -21.81 -8.63
N ALA A 49 -10.53 -21.63 -9.95
CA ALA A 49 -9.79 -22.51 -10.83
C ALA A 49 -8.29 -22.52 -10.51
N ALA A 50 -7.70 -21.35 -10.22
CA ALA A 50 -6.29 -21.22 -9.89
C ALA A 50 -5.92 -21.95 -8.59
N TYR A 51 -6.63 -21.69 -7.48
CA TYR A 51 -6.28 -22.34 -6.22
C TYR A 51 -6.59 -23.86 -6.21
N THR A 52 -7.60 -24.29 -6.97
CA THR A 52 -7.88 -25.71 -7.16
C THR A 52 -6.75 -26.41 -7.92
N HIS A 53 -6.25 -25.77 -8.99
CA HIS A 53 -5.10 -26.27 -9.76
C HIS A 53 -3.83 -26.38 -8.89
N LEU A 54 -3.63 -25.43 -7.97
CA LEU A 54 -2.50 -25.42 -7.05
C LEU A 54 -2.68 -26.37 -5.84
N GLY A 55 -3.84 -27.01 -5.69
CA GLY A 55 -4.14 -27.90 -4.56
C GLY A 55 -4.26 -27.17 -3.21
N LEU A 56 -4.61 -25.89 -3.21
CA LEU A 56 -4.79 -25.11 -1.98
C LEU A 56 -6.19 -25.36 -1.40
N HIS A 57 -6.26 -25.66 -0.10
CA HIS A 57 -7.50 -26.04 0.59
C HIS A 57 -7.88 -25.07 1.72
N ASN A 58 -7.10 -24.03 1.93
CA ASN A 58 -7.24 -23.05 3.01
C ASN A 58 -7.81 -21.71 2.55
N ILE A 59 -8.53 -21.69 1.41
CA ILE A 59 -9.15 -20.52 0.82
C ILE A 59 -10.66 -20.69 0.75
N GLN A 60 -11.42 -19.69 1.20
CA GLN A 60 -12.87 -19.56 1.01
C GLN A 60 -13.15 -18.32 0.17
N LEU A 61 -14.08 -18.42 -0.80
CA LEU A 61 -14.47 -17.31 -1.66
C LEU A 61 -15.90 -16.88 -1.38
N HIS A 62 -16.10 -15.57 -1.37
CA HIS A 62 -17.40 -14.90 -1.31
C HIS A 62 -17.50 -13.83 -2.39
N LEU A 63 -18.71 -13.53 -2.85
CA LEU A 63 -18.97 -12.34 -3.64
C LEU A 63 -19.29 -11.17 -2.70
N GLN A 64 -18.92 -9.96 -3.12
CA GLN A 64 -19.09 -8.75 -2.32
C GLN A 64 -20.54 -8.54 -1.87
N ASP A 65 -21.51 -8.69 -2.77
CA ASP A 65 -22.93 -8.52 -2.43
C ASP A 65 -23.40 -9.52 -1.38
N GLN A 66 -22.88 -10.72 -1.40
CA GLN A 66 -23.19 -11.76 -0.40
C GLN A 66 -22.52 -11.42 0.93
N TRP A 67 -21.28 -10.95 0.90
CA TRP A 67 -20.50 -10.61 2.10
C TRP A 67 -21.11 -9.44 2.87
N LEU A 68 -21.44 -8.34 2.20
CA LEU A 68 -21.99 -7.14 2.83
C LEU A 68 -23.42 -7.32 3.37
N ASN A 69 -24.19 -8.27 2.82
CA ASN A 69 -25.56 -8.54 3.23
C ASN A 69 -25.70 -9.68 4.26
N ASN A 70 -24.60 -10.37 4.59
CA ASN A 70 -24.64 -11.43 5.60
C ASN A 70 -24.13 -10.87 6.95
N ASP A 71 -24.92 -11.12 8.02
CA ASP A 71 -24.44 -10.96 9.40
C ASP A 71 -23.35 -12.03 9.68
N THR A 72 -22.15 -11.80 9.14
CA THR A 72 -21.04 -12.72 9.40
C THR A 72 -20.55 -12.53 10.83
N THR A 73 -20.76 -13.54 11.67
CA THR A 73 -20.20 -13.61 13.03
C THR A 73 -18.71 -13.98 13.03
N GLN A 74 -18.13 -14.15 11.85
CA GLN A 74 -16.73 -14.54 11.69
C GLN A 74 -15.81 -13.34 11.93
N SER A 75 -14.81 -13.51 12.78
CA SER A 75 -13.80 -12.49 13.07
C SER A 75 -12.41 -12.94 12.63
N PHE A 76 -11.59 -11.98 12.23
CA PHE A 76 -10.29 -12.20 11.60
C PHE A 76 -9.16 -11.53 12.38
N ASP A 77 -8.01 -12.18 12.36
CA ASP A 77 -6.78 -11.62 12.93
C ASP A 77 -6.19 -10.54 12.03
N TYR A 78 -6.36 -10.69 10.71
CA TYR A 78 -5.93 -9.73 9.70
C TYR A 78 -7.02 -9.46 8.69
N VAL A 79 -7.20 -8.20 8.34
CA VAL A 79 -8.08 -7.76 7.24
C VAL A 79 -7.26 -6.96 6.24
N LEU A 80 -7.24 -7.37 4.99
CA LEU A 80 -6.46 -6.75 3.93
C LEU A 80 -7.41 -6.14 2.88
N CYS A 81 -7.33 -4.83 2.66
CA CYS A 81 -8.01 -4.12 1.59
C CYS A 81 -6.94 -3.46 0.71
N HIS A 82 -6.61 -4.11 -0.41
CA HIS A 82 -5.55 -3.67 -1.30
C HIS A 82 -6.08 -3.32 -2.69
N GLY A 83 -5.77 -2.10 -3.16
CA GLY A 83 -6.13 -1.63 -4.50
C GLY A 83 -7.63 -1.39 -4.72
N TYR A 84 -8.42 -1.22 -3.67
CA TYR A 84 -9.88 -1.17 -3.79
C TYR A 84 -10.51 0.08 -3.17
N PHE A 85 -10.07 0.52 -2.00
CA PHE A 85 -10.71 1.58 -1.20
C PHE A 85 -10.99 2.87 -1.97
N SER A 86 -10.03 3.35 -2.75
CA SER A 86 -10.15 4.63 -3.46
C SER A 86 -11.05 4.61 -4.70
N TYR A 87 -11.54 3.45 -5.09
CA TYR A 87 -12.52 3.31 -6.19
C TYR A 87 -13.97 3.32 -5.70
N LEU A 88 -14.17 3.49 -4.40
CA LEU A 88 -15.48 3.59 -3.76
C LEU A 88 -15.85 5.06 -3.56
N ASP A 89 -17.15 5.35 -3.69
CA ASP A 89 -17.70 6.63 -3.26
C ASP A 89 -17.68 6.78 -1.73
N ALA A 90 -17.95 7.97 -1.22
CA ALA A 90 -17.86 8.29 0.20
C ALA A 90 -18.74 7.38 1.08
N GLN A 91 -19.95 7.04 0.64
CA GLN A 91 -20.85 6.17 1.39
C GLN A 91 -20.33 4.73 1.42
N SER A 92 -19.86 4.23 0.29
CA SER A 92 -19.30 2.87 0.17
C SER A 92 -17.98 2.72 0.93
N LYS A 93 -17.16 3.77 0.99
CA LYS A 93 -15.96 3.80 1.85
C LYS A 93 -16.32 3.61 3.32
N GLN A 94 -17.31 4.35 3.82
CA GLN A 94 -17.76 4.20 5.21
C GLN A 94 -18.31 2.80 5.47
N THR A 95 -19.17 2.29 4.60
CA THR A 95 -19.71 0.91 4.71
C THR A 95 -18.59 -0.14 4.75
N LEU A 96 -17.56 0.03 3.93
CA LEU A 96 -16.41 -0.88 3.92
C LEU A 96 -15.64 -0.82 5.25
N LEU A 97 -15.39 0.38 5.79
CA LEU A 97 -14.71 0.54 7.08
C LEU A 97 -15.52 -0.04 8.24
N ASP A 98 -16.84 0.12 8.22
CA ASP A 98 -17.75 -0.49 9.21
C ASP A 98 -17.69 -2.03 9.12
N SER A 99 -17.64 -2.58 7.90
CA SER A 99 -17.47 -4.03 7.67
C SER A 99 -16.10 -4.50 8.15
N ILE A 100 -15.03 -3.74 7.93
CA ILE A 100 -13.69 -4.05 8.47
C ILE A 100 -13.75 -4.10 10.00
N ARG A 101 -14.38 -3.10 10.65
CA ARG A 101 -14.49 -3.06 12.11
C ARG A 101 -15.24 -4.28 12.66
N GLN A 102 -16.35 -4.65 12.04
CA GLN A 102 -17.17 -5.80 12.44
C GLN A 102 -16.45 -7.13 12.25
N SER A 103 -15.65 -7.24 11.18
CA SER A 103 -14.90 -8.46 10.84
C SER A 103 -13.59 -8.60 11.63
N LEU A 104 -13.07 -7.53 12.23
CA LEU A 104 -11.76 -7.53 12.86
C LEU A 104 -11.84 -7.98 14.32
N ASN A 105 -10.99 -8.94 14.70
CA ASN A 105 -10.79 -9.31 16.10
C ASN A 105 -10.39 -8.10 16.95
N GLU A 106 -10.70 -8.12 18.25
CA GLU A 106 -10.28 -7.06 19.17
C GLU A 106 -8.76 -6.84 19.24
N THR A 107 -7.95 -7.83 18.90
CA THR A 107 -6.49 -7.76 18.81
C THR A 107 -5.98 -7.74 17.37
N GLY A 108 -6.88 -7.77 16.39
CA GLY A 108 -6.57 -7.85 14.97
C GLY A 108 -6.01 -6.55 14.39
N ILE A 109 -5.42 -6.66 13.21
CA ILE A 109 -4.87 -5.54 12.44
C ILE A 109 -5.48 -5.55 11.04
N ALA A 110 -5.94 -4.38 10.59
CA ALA A 110 -6.30 -4.18 9.19
C ALA A 110 -5.22 -3.39 8.43
N TYR A 111 -5.07 -3.71 7.16
CA TYR A 111 -4.28 -3.00 6.17
C TYR A 111 -5.23 -2.43 5.12
N VAL A 112 -5.15 -1.13 4.90
CA VAL A 112 -5.90 -0.45 3.84
C VAL A 112 -4.94 0.44 3.08
N ASP A 113 -4.82 0.23 1.77
CA ASP A 113 -4.16 1.19 0.91
C ASP A 113 -5.18 2.08 0.19
N TYR A 114 -4.76 3.29 -0.07
CA TYR A 114 -5.60 4.29 -0.70
C TYR A 114 -4.76 5.36 -1.39
N LEU A 115 -5.40 6.00 -2.38
CA LEU A 115 -4.83 7.12 -3.11
C LEU A 115 -4.95 8.39 -2.28
N ILE A 116 -3.92 9.23 -2.35
CA ILE A 116 -3.86 10.41 -1.49
C ILE A 116 -3.53 11.67 -2.29
N GLU A 117 -4.19 12.76 -1.90
CA GLU A 117 -3.81 14.10 -2.33
C GLU A 117 -2.63 14.63 -1.48
N PRO A 118 -1.74 15.41 -2.08
CA PRO A 118 -1.85 16.04 -3.41
C PRO A 118 -1.27 15.20 -4.56
N GLY A 119 -0.50 14.16 -4.30
CA GLY A 119 0.24 13.45 -5.34
C GLY A 119 -0.64 12.79 -6.40
N TRP A 120 -1.85 12.33 -6.02
CA TRP A 120 -2.79 11.73 -6.96
C TRP A 120 -3.51 12.76 -7.86
N GLN A 121 -3.53 14.03 -7.50
CA GLN A 121 -4.27 15.07 -8.25
C GLN A 121 -3.84 15.14 -9.74
N ALA A 122 -2.56 14.96 -10.01
CA ALA A 122 -2.04 14.93 -11.36
C ALA A 122 -2.58 13.72 -12.17
N PHE A 123 -2.74 12.57 -11.53
CA PHE A 123 -3.33 11.37 -12.15
C PHE A 123 -4.84 11.55 -12.40
N THR A 124 -5.57 12.21 -11.50
CA THR A 124 -6.97 12.58 -11.70
C THR A 124 -7.13 13.44 -12.95
N THR A 125 -6.26 14.43 -13.13
CA THR A 125 -6.25 15.27 -14.33
C THR A 125 -5.97 14.48 -15.60
N LEU A 126 -5.03 13.53 -15.53
CA LEU A 126 -4.73 12.65 -16.65
C LEU A 126 -5.91 11.70 -16.98
N GLN A 127 -6.59 11.16 -15.97
CA GLN A 127 -7.83 10.38 -16.18
C GLN A 127 -8.88 11.20 -16.93
N HIS A 128 -9.13 12.44 -16.49
CA HIS A 128 -10.06 13.34 -17.19
C HIS A 128 -9.62 13.60 -18.65
N LEU A 129 -8.32 13.78 -18.88
CA LEU A 129 -7.80 13.95 -20.24
C LEU A 129 -8.09 12.71 -21.07
N ILE A 130 -7.79 11.52 -20.59
CA ILE A 130 -8.02 10.25 -21.29
C ILE A 130 -9.53 10.09 -21.58
N VAL A 131 -10.37 10.27 -20.56
CA VAL A 131 -11.84 10.14 -20.71
C VAL A 131 -12.39 11.07 -21.79
N ASN A 132 -11.86 12.29 -21.91
CA ASN A 132 -12.36 13.26 -22.88
C ASN A 132 -11.70 13.17 -24.27
N SER A 133 -10.57 12.48 -24.40
CA SER A 133 -9.84 12.37 -25.67
C SER A 133 -10.02 11.04 -26.40
N CYS A 134 -10.66 10.05 -25.76
CA CYS A 134 -10.88 8.71 -26.30
C CYS A 134 -12.36 8.35 -26.34
N ASN A 135 -12.73 7.45 -27.26
CA ASN A 135 -14.09 6.91 -27.31
C ASN A 135 -14.21 5.71 -26.36
N PHE A 136 -14.71 5.94 -25.17
CA PHE A 136 -14.80 4.90 -24.12
C PHE A 136 -15.81 3.80 -24.35
N ALA A 137 -16.85 4.04 -25.15
CA ALA A 137 -17.83 3.00 -25.47
C ALA A 137 -17.21 1.78 -26.18
N ALA A 138 -16.05 1.98 -26.80
CA ALA A 138 -15.31 0.94 -27.53
C ALA A 138 -14.15 0.31 -26.78
N LYS A 139 -13.95 0.61 -25.48
CA LYS A 139 -12.76 0.19 -24.70
C LYS A 139 -11.46 0.55 -25.43
N PRO A 140 -10.95 1.78 -25.27
CA PRO A 140 -9.82 2.27 -26.06
C PRO A 140 -8.58 1.42 -25.86
N THR A 141 -7.87 1.18 -26.94
CA THR A 141 -6.55 0.54 -26.91
C THR A 141 -5.51 1.49 -26.29
N GLN A 142 -4.37 0.93 -25.85
CA GLN A 142 -3.23 1.74 -25.38
C GLN A 142 -2.79 2.77 -26.43
N GLU A 143 -2.83 2.40 -27.72
CA GLU A 143 -2.44 3.27 -28.83
C GLU A 143 -3.40 4.46 -28.97
N GLU A 144 -4.70 4.23 -28.82
CA GLU A 144 -5.72 5.29 -28.84
C GLU A 144 -5.58 6.23 -27.63
N ILE A 145 -5.29 5.70 -26.45
CA ILE A 145 -5.01 6.49 -25.25
C ILE A 145 -3.76 7.36 -25.46
N ASN A 146 -2.66 6.77 -25.91
CA ASN A 146 -1.42 7.51 -26.17
C ASN A 146 -1.62 8.58 -27.25
N ARG A 147 -2.39 8.28 -28.30
CA ARG A 147 -2.76 9.26 -29.32
C ARG A 147 -3.56 10.42 -28.73
N GLY A 148 -4.55 10.15 -27.91
CA GLY A 148 -5.36 11.17 -27.22
C GLY A 148 -4.51 12.09 -26.36
N ILE A 149 -3.63 11.51 -25.54
CA ILE A 149 -2.68 12.25 -24.69
C ILE A 149 -1.79 13.16 -25.56
N ASN A 150 -1.20 12.63 -26.63
CA ASN A 150 -0.29 13.37 -27.49
C ASN A 150 -1.00 14.53 -28.21
N LEU A 151 -2.23 14.34 -28.66
CA LEU A 151 -3.02 15.40 -29.30
C LEU A 151 -3.30 16.57 -28.34
N VAL A 152 -3.68 16.27 -27.09
CA VAL A 152 -3.90 17.32 -26.08
C VAL A 152 -2.56 17.97 -25.70
N TYR A 153 -1.52 17.18 -25.47
CA TYR A 153 -0.18 17.67 -25.12
C TYR A 153 0.37 18.68 -26.15
N ALA A 154 0.17 18.40 -27.47
CA ALA A 154 0.61 19.28 -28.55
C ALA A 154 -0.10 20.65 -28.55
N GLN A 155 -1.32 20.73 -28.01
CA GLN A 155 -2.09 21.98 -27.93
C GLN A 155 -1.85 22.77 -26.64
N LEU A 156 -1.18 22.19 -25.65
CA LEU A 156 -0.93 22.87 -24.37
C LEU A 156 0.15 23.95 -24.55
N PRO A 157 -0.05 25.13 -23.94
CA PRO A 157 0.98 26.17 -23.91
C PRO A 157 2.29 25.67 -23.29
N ALA A 158 3.41 26.20 -23.75
CA ALA A 158 4.75 25.81 -23.27
C ALA A 158 4.93 25.93 -21.74
N HIS A 159 4.24 26.88 -21.12
CA HIS A 159 4.31 27.14 -19.67
C HIS A 159 3.15 26.49 -18.89
N SER A 160 2.43 25.56 -19.51
CA SER A 160 1.30 24.90 -18.85
C SER A 160 1.78 23.99 -17.72
N ALA A 161 1.24 24.18 -16.51
CA ALA A 161 1.47 23.27 -15.38
C ALA A 161 0.99 21.84 -15.69
N LEU A 162 -0.09 21.72 -16.48
CA LEU A 162 -0.57 20.42 -16.95
C LEU A 162 0.47 19.75 -17.85
N LYS A 163 1.12 20.49 -18.76
CA LYS A 163 2.18 19.95 -19.62
C LYS A 163 3.33 19.38 -18.82
N ALA A 164 3.84 20.14 -17.83
CA ALA A 164 4.89 19.67 -16.94
C ALA A 164 4.46 18.44 -16.12
N SER A 165 3.20 18.40 -15.66
CA SER A 165 2.65 17.25 -14.96
C SER A 165 2.58 16.01 -15.86
N LEU A 166 2.12 16.14 -17.11
CA LEU A 166 2.05 15.04 -18.06
C LEU A 166 3.43 14.47 -18.38
N GLU A 167 4.44 15.31 -18.59
CA GLU A 167 5.84 14.88 -18.82
C GLU A 167 6.38 14.00 -17.68
N ARG A 168 5.94 14.28 -16.44
CA ARG A 168 6.35 13.52 -15.26
C ARG A 168 5.56 12.23 -15.06
N ILE A 169 4.26 12.23 -15.39
CA ILE A 169 3.35 11.12 -15.05
C ILE A 169 3.27 10.09 -16.15
N VAL A 170 3.16 10.52 -17.41
CA VAL A 170 2.96 9.60 -18.55
C VAL A 170 4.02 8.49 -18.64
N PRO A 171 5.32 8.76 -18.41
CA PRO A 171 6.34 7.70 -18.39
C PRO A 171 6.16 6.66 -17.26
N ARG A 172 5.44 7.02 -16.19
CA ARG A 172 5.16 6.13 -15.05
C ARG A 172 3.91 5.30 -15.26
N MET A 173 3.14 5.61 -16.28
CA MET A 173 1.93 4.86 -16.65
C MET A 173 2.28 3.64 -17.50
N ASP A 174 2.96 2.67 -16.94
CA ASP A 174 3.00 1.36 -17.56
C ASP A 174 1.68 0.63 -17.27
N MET A 175 0.74 0.72 -18.20
CA MET A 175 -0.57 0.06 -18.08
C MET A 175 -0.46 -1.47 -18.00
N ARG A 176 0.72 -2.03 -18.32
CA ARG A 176 1.00 -3.46 -18.20
C ARG A 176 1.35 -3.89 -16.77
N THR A 177 1.68 -2.93 -15.88
CA THR A 177 2.10 -3.21 -14.51
C THR A 177 0.96 -3.29 -13.50
N HIS A 178 -0.30 -3.04 -13.92
CA HIS A 178 -1.49 -3.20 -13.09
C HIS A 178 -2.44 -4.27 -13.64
N PRO A 179 -2.04 -5.56 -13.63
CA PRO A 179 -2.88 -6.65 -14.12
C PRO A 179 -4.20 -6.76 -13.36
N ASP A 180 -4.24 -6.38 -12.08
CA ASP A 180 -5.41 -6.48 -11.22
C ASP A 180 -6.58 -5.59 -11.65
N LEU A 181 -6.31 -4.54 -12.44
CA LEU A 181 -7.32 -3.65 -13.00
C LEU A 181 -7.58 -3.90 -14.49
N ASN A 182 -7.09 -5.01 -15.05
CA ASN A 182 -7.25 -5.39 -16.47
C ASN A 182 -6.86 -4.27 -17.46
N GLY A 183 -5.87 -3.45 -17.12
CA GLY A 183 -5.44 -2.31 -17.92
C GLY A 183 -6.43 -1.12 -17.94
N TYR A 184 -7.51 -1.17 -17.19
CA TYR A 184 -8.56 -0.13 -17.18
C TYR A 184 -8.50 0.85 -16.01
N TRP A 185 -7.51 0.76 -15.15
CA TRP A 185 -7.40 1.66 -14.00
C TRP A 185 -7.48 3.17 -14.35
N PRO A 186 -6.96 3.67 -15.51
CA PRO A 186 -7.11 5.06 -15.84
C PRO A 186 -8.57 5.47 -16.10
N LEU A 187 -9.46 4.50 -16.23
CA LEU A 187 -10.86 4.66 -16.63
C LEU A 187 -11.82 4.58 -15.46
N LEU A 188 -11.37 4.00 -14.34
CA LEU A 188 -12.19 3.91 -13.13
C LEU A 188 -12.08 5.25 -12.39
N PRO A 189 -13.21 5.85 -12.02
CA PRO A 189 -13.18 7.01 -11.14
C PRO A 189 -12.49 6.63 -9.84
N ALA A 190 -11.45 7.39 -9.48
CA ALA A 190 -10.74 7.21 -8.24
C ALA A 190 -10.92 8.46 -7.38
N PHE A 191 -11.21 8.25 -6.11
CA PHE A 191 -11.47 9.31 -5.12
C PHE A 191 -10.35 9.30 -4.09
N ALA A 192 -9.35 10.15 -4.34
CA ALA A 192 -8.24 10.33 -3.40
C ALA A 192 -8.71 11.02 -2.10
N ASP A 193 -8.08 10.66 -1.01
CA ASP A 193 -8.33 11.23 0.31
C ASP A 193 -7.13 12.07 0.77
N THR A 194 -7.31 12.90 1.78
CA THR A 194 -6.19 13.41 2.59
C THR A 194 -5.95 12.46 3.77
N ALA A 195 -4.77 12.53 4.39
CA ALA A 195 -4.51 11.75 5.61
C ALA A 195 -5.54 12.05 6.71
N GLU A 196 -5.92 13.32 6.84
CA GLU A 196 -6.92 13.79 7.80
C GLU A 196 -8.30 13.19 7.51
N SER A 197 -8.81 13.32 6.27
CA SER A 197 -10.11 12.79 5.90
C SER A 197 -10.21 11.28 6.09
N PHE A 198 -9.14 10.55 5.76
CA PHE A 198 -9.10 9.11 5.97
C PHE A 198 -9.14 8.73 7.46
N ILE A 199 -8.39 9.45 8.31
CA ILE A 199 -8.39 9.19 9.75
C ILE A 199 -9.76 9.52 10.36
N ASP A 200 -10.45 10.57 9.88
CA ASP A 200 -11.79 10.90 10.32
C ASP A 200 -12.81 9.80 9.97
N LEU A 201 -12.72 9.22 8.77
CA LEU A 201 -13.53 8.07 8.37
C LEU A 201 -13.27 6.86 9.27
N LEU A 202 -12.01 6.59 9.63
CA LEU A 202 -11.65 5.52 10.56
C LEU A 202 -12.31 5.72 11.93
N HIS A 203 -12.24 6.93 12.48
CA HIS A 203 -12.83 7.25 13.78
C HIS A 203 -14.35 7.07 13.78
N GLN A 204 -15.03 7.44 12.68
CA GLN A 204 -16.47 7.22 12.52
C GLN A 204 -16.82 5.73 12.54
N ALA A 205 -15.97 4.87 11.99
CA ALA A 205 -16.14 3.41 12.01
C ALA A 205 -15.66 2.74 13.32
N GLY A 206 -15.18 3.49 14.31
CA GLY A 206 -14.60 2.93 15.54
C GLY A 206 -13.25 2.25 15.34
N LEU A 207 -12.54 2.66 14.30
CA LEU A 207 -11.18 2.23 13.97
C LEU A 207 -10.17 3.33 14.33
N GLY A 208 -8.92 2.95 14.52
CA GLY A 208 -7.83 3.86 14.81
C GLY A 208 -6.62 3.62 13.91
N TYR A 209 -6.03 4.70 13.43
CA TYR A 209 -4.79 4.68 12.65
C TYR A 209 -3.60 4.39 13.56
N VAL A 210 -2.75 3.45 13.19
CA VAL A 210 -1.51 3.10 13.91
C VAL A 210 -0.31 3.77 13.26
N CYS A 211 -0.06 3.44 11.99
CA CYS A 211 1.05 3.97 11.21
C CYS A 211 0.87 3.61 9.72
N ASP A 212 1.70 4.19 8.88
CA ASP A 212 1.87 3.72 7.51
C ASP A 212 2.64 2.39 7.50
N SER A 213 2.27 1.45 6.64
CA SER A 213 2.96 0.16 6.49
C SER A 213 4.37 0.32 5.94
N ASN A 214 4.62 1.38 5.17
CA ASN A 214 5.96 1.77 4.76
C ASN A 214 6.67 2.53 5.88
N VAL A 215 7.25 1.80 6.82
CA VAL A 215 7.96 2.39 7.96
C VAL A 215 9.17 3.24 7.56
N SER A 216 9.71 3.08 6.35
CA SER A 216 10.87 3.86 5.88
C SER A 216 10.58 5.36 5.83
N ARG A 217 9.32 5.76 5.60
CA ARG A 217 8.91 7.17 5.61
C ARG A 217 9.19 7.88 6.95
N TYR A 218 9.16 7.14 8.06
CA TYR A 218 9.44 7.71 9.38
C TYR A 218 10.93 7.88 9.66
N PHE A 219 11.79 7.23 8.88
CA PHE A 219 13.24 7.29 9.04
C PHE A 219 13.92 8.17 7.99
N PHE A 220 13.45 8.15 6.75
CA PHE A 220 14.12 8.78 5.60
C PHE A 220 13.37 9.98 5.03
N GLY A 221 12.06 10.07 5.22
CA GLY A 221 11.23 11.15 4.73
C GLY A 221 11.00 12.23 5.77
N GLN A 222 12.05 12.83 6.32
CA GLN A 222 11.89 13.79 7.39
C GLN A 222 11.48 15.17 6.86
N LEU A 223 10.49 15.76 7.52
CA LEU A 223 10.19 17.17 7.38
C LEU A 223 11.34 18.00 7.98
N SER A 224 11.59 19.19 7.42
CA SER A 224 12.56 20.10 8.02
C SER A 224 12.15 20.49 9.46
N PRO A 225 13.10 20.88 10.33
CA PRO A 225 12.79 21.34 11.68
C PRO A 225 11.74 22.47 11.70
N GLU A 226 11.77 23.37 10.71
CA GLU A 226 10.83 24.48 10.57
C GLU A 226 9.42 23.96 10.28
N LEU A 227 9.26 23.00 9.38
CA LEU A 227 7.96 22.37 9.07
C LEU A 227 7.42 21.59 10.26
N LEU A 228 8.30 20.88 10.98
CA LEU A 228 7.91 20.20 12.23
C LEU A 228 7.43 21.20 13.28
N GLN A 229 8.07 22.35 13.39
CA GLN A 229 7.64 23.42 14.29
C GLN A 229 6.27 23.98 13.88
N LEU A 230 6.01 24.16 12.58
CA LEU A 230 4.71 24.59 12.06
C LEU A 230 3.59 23.60 12.34
N SER A 231 3.89 22.30 12.34
CA SER A 231 2.89 21.28 12.68
C SER A 231 2.60 21.25 14.19
N GLY A 232 3.53 21.70 15.03
CA GLY A 232 3.42 21.62 16.48
C GLY A 232 3.23 20.17 16.95
N ASN A 233 2.25 19.97 17.83
CA ASN A 233 1.85 18.64 18.31
C ASN A 233 0.69 18.02 17.52
N ASP A 234 0.27 18.68 16.45
CA ASP A 234 -0.83 18.19 15.61
C ASP A 234 -0.32 17.09 14.66
N PHE A 235 -0.71 15.86 14.96
CA PHE A 235 -0.34 14.70 14.19
C PHE A 235 -0.90 14.76 12.76
N HIS A 236 -2.16 15.14 12.57
CA HIS A 236 -2.81 15.20 11.26
C HIS A 236 -2.14 16.23 10.36
N LYS A 237 -1.85 17.40 10.92
CA LYS A 237 -1.14 18.46 10.19
C LYS A 237 0.26 18.02 9.76
N ARG A 238 0.96 17.27 10.60
CA ARG A 238 2.28 16.73 10.28
C ARG A 238 2.20 15.71 9.14
N GLU A 239 1.24 14.80 9.18
CA GLU A 239 1.04 13.81 8.13
C GLU A 239 0.67 14.47 6.80
N ASN A 240 -0.22 15.47 6.81
CA ASN A 240 -0.57 16.24 5.61
C ASN A 240 0.62 17.02 5.03
N LEU A 241 1.44 17.65 5.89
CA LEU A 241 2.66 18.34 5.44
C LEU A 241 3.67 17.35 4.83
N PHE A 242 3.78 16.16 5.38
CA PHE A 242 4.63 15.12 4.83
C PHE A 242 4.18 14.75 3.41
N ASP A 243 2.89 14.51 3.21
CA ASP A 243 2.36 14.14 1.90
C ASP A 243 2.53 15.26 0.86
N LEU A 244 2.37 16.51 1.29
CA LEU A 244 2.60 17.69 0.44
C LEU A 244 4.05 17.79 -0.02
N VAL A 245 5.00 17.66 0.91
CA VAL A 245 6.44 17.82 0.61
C VAL A 245 6.95 16.70 -0.29
N HIS A 246 6.43 15.48 -0.10
CA HIS A 246 6.87 14.30 -0.84
C HIS A 246 5.97 13.95 -2.03
N GLU A 247 4.97 14.80 -2.33
CA GLU A 247 3.99 14.55 -3.40
C GLU A 247 3.45 13.10 -3.36
N GLN A 248 3.09 12.62 -2.17
CA GLN A 248 2.62 11.25 -2.00
C GLN A 248 1.34 11.04 -2.80
N SER A 249 1.31 10.00 -3.64
CA SER A 249 0.15 9.64 -4.45
C SER A 249 -0.67 8.49 -3.85
N SER A 250 -0.09 7.76 -2.90
CA SER A 250 -0.77 6.66 -2.20
C SER A 250 -0.21 6.46 -0.80
N ARG A 251 -1.03 5.89 0.06
CA ARG A 251 -0.68 5.42 1.40
C ARG A 251 -1.14 4.00 1.60
N ALA A 252 -0.52 3.33 2.55
CA ALA A 252 -0.94 2.02 3.02
C ALA A 252 -0.92 2.02 4.55
N SER A 253 -2.09 2.07 5.14
CA SER A 253 -2.26 2.29 6.58
C SER A 253 -2.51 1.00 7.34
N LEU A 254 -1.86 0.86 8.50
CA LEU A 254 -2.18 -0.16 9.50
C LEU A 254 -3.19 0.42 10.49
N ILE A 255 -4.26 -0.33 10.71
CA ILE A 255 -5.46 0.10 11.42
C ILE A 255 -5.84 -0.96 12.45
N VAL A 256 -6.36 -0.53 13.58
CA VAL A 256 -6.82 -1.42 14.66
C VAL A 256 -8.18 -0.94 15.19
N PRO A 257 -8.94 -1.77 15.93
CA PRO A 257 -10.06 -1.27 16.72
C PRO A 257 -9.60 -0.12 17.62
N ILE A 258 -10.36 0.98 17.68
CA ILE A 258 -9.96 2.18 18.42
C ILE A 258 -9.73 1.89 19.91
N SER A 259 -10.42 0.88 20.45
CA SER A 259 -10.22 0.39 21.82
C SER A 259 -8.78 0.03 22.15
N GLN A 260 -8.01 -0.46 21.16
CA GLN A 260 -6.60 -0.81 21.33
C GLN A 260 -5.68 0.41 21.47
N LEU A 261 -6.11 1.58 21.04
CA LEU A 261 -5.35 2.83 21.17
C LEU A 261 -5.63 3.56 22.47
N ILE A 262 -6.70 3.19 23.19
CA ILE A 262 -7.05 3.79 24.49
C ILE A 262 -5.95 3.44 25.49
N GLY A 263 -5.32 4.48 26.05
CA GLY A 263 -4.22 4.32 27.00
C GLY A 263 -2.88 3.90 26.37
N TYR A 264 -2.81 3.76 25.06
CA TYR A 264 -1.54 3.52 24.38
C TYR A 264 -0.58 4.69 24.59
N ARG A 265 0.61 4.39 25.07
CA ARG A 265 1.68 5.37 25.19
C ARG A 265 2.74 5.07 24.15
N LEU A 266 3.11 6.08 23.41
CA LEU A 266 4.25 5.97 22.49
C LEU A 266 5.48 5.49 23.25
N PRO A 267 6.21 4.50 22.72
CA PRO A 267 7.42 4.05 23.37
C PRO A 267 8.44 5.18 23.46
N THR A 268 9.17 5.23 24.55
CA THR A 268 10.28 6.19 24.71
C THR A 268 11.41 5.88 23.72
N ARG A 269 12.23 6.89 23.39
CA ARG A 269 13.38 6.71 22.50
C ARG A 269 14.28 5.52 22.89
N PRO A 270 14.66 5.31 24.17
CA PRO A 270 15.42 4.13 24.58
C PRO A 270 14.69 2.81 24.27
N GLN A 271 13.36 2.74 24.47
CA GLN A 271 12.57 1.55 24.16
C GLN A 271 12.51 1.28 22.66
N ILE A 272 12.41 2.34 21.84
CA ILE A 272 12.48 2.21 20.37
C ILE A 272 13.85 1.67 19.96
N CYS A 273 14.93 2.28 20.42
CA CYS A 273 16.29 1.82 20.14
C CYS A 273 16.50 0.35 20.54
N GLN A 274 16.03 -0.04 21.72
CA GLN A 274 16.12 -1.43 22.18
C GLN A 274 15.39 -2.40 21.26
N ARG A 275 14.17 -2.06 20.81
CA ARG A 275 13.39 -2.87 19.86
C ARG A 275 14.05 -2.94 18.49
N MET A 276 14.67 -1.84 18.04
CA MET A 276 15.39 -1.81 16.76
C MET A 276 16.60 -2.76 16.76
N LEU A 277 17.28 -2.93 17.89
CA LEU A 277 18.40 -3.87 18.00
C LEU A 277 17.96 -5.33 17.81
N ASP A 278 16.71 -5.64 18.11
CA ASP A 278 16.15 -6.99 17.96
C ASP A 278 15.52 -7.24 16.58
N LEU A 279 15.48 -6.23 15.69
CA LEU A 279 15.03 -6.40 14.31
C LEU A 279 16.05 -7.25 13.54
N HIS A 280 15.54 -8.12 12.70
CA HIS A 280 16.34 -8.88 11.76
C HIS A 280 16.41 -8.15 10.43
N ILE A 281 17.61 -8.01 9.88
CA ILE A 281 17.85 -7.40 8.58
C ILE A 281 18.11 -8.51 7.58
N THR A 282 17.47 -8.40 6.44
CA THR A 282 17.77 -9.20 5.25
C THR A 282 17.75 -8.28 4.04
N GLY A 283 18.58 -8.57 3.06
CA GLY A 283 18.63 -7.79 1.84
C GLY A 283 19.85 -8.17 0.99
N ARG A 284 19.76 -7.84 -0.28
CA ARG A 284 20.88 -7.97 -1.22
C ARG A 284 21.12 -6.63 -1.88
N PHE A 285 22.38 -6.19 -1.86
CA PHE A 285 22.80 -4.90 -2.40
C PHE A 285 23.95 -5.11 -3.37
N GLU A 286 23.98 -4.30 -4.42
CA GLU A 286 25.04 -4.25 -5.41
C GLU A 286 25.75 -2.90 -5.37
N LEU A 287 27.08 -2.89 -5.39
CA LEU A 287 27.88 -1.66 -5.41
C LEU A 287 28.00 -1.14 -6.84
N HIS A 288 27.46 0.05 -7.07
CA HIS A 288 27.70 0.83 -8.28
C HIS A 288 28.88 1.78 -8.02
N ALA A 289 30.08 1.34 -8.38
CA ALA A 289 31.31 2.07 -8.06
C ALA A 289 31.39 3.43 -8.76
N ASP A 290 30.84 3.55 -9.95
CA ASP A 290 30.75 4.81 -10.73
C ASP A 290 29.88 5.86 -10.05
N LYS A 291 28.88 5.45 -9.27
CA LYS A 291 27.97 6.32 -8.50
C LYS A 291 28.39 6.43 -7.03
N ASN A 292 29.38 5.67 -6.60
CA ASN A 292 29.76 5.54 -5.19
C ASN A 292 28.55 5.21 -4.29
N MET A 293 27.69 4.28 -4.73
CA MET A 293 26.44 3.94 -4.04
C MET A 293 26.17 2.44 -4.09
N TRP A 294 25.58 1.94 -3.01
CA TRP A 294 24.93 0.62 -2.95
C TRP A 294 23.48 0.74 -3.36
N ILE A 295 23.00 -0.15 -4.23
CA ILE A 295 21.63 -0.23 -4.69
C ILE A 295 21.01 -1.53 -4.22
N SER A 296 19.85 -1.47 -3.59
CA SER A 296 19.08 -2.66 -3.21
C SER A 296 18.55 -3.37 -4.44
N LEU A 297 18.77 -4.68 -4.56
CA LEU A 297 18.25 -5.48 -5.68
C LEU A 297 16.75 -5.77 -5.55
N SER A 298 16.19 -5.75 -4.33
CA SER A 298 14.76 -5.92 -4.10
C SER A 298 13.98 -4.61 -4.20
N THR A 299 14.62 -3.48 -3.94
CA THR A 299 14.03 -2.14 -4.00
C THR A 299 15.03 -1.16 -4.62
N PRO A 300 15.13 -1.10 -5.97
CA PRO A 300 16.19 -0.34 -6.66
C PRO A 300 16.23 1.16 -6.34
N ASP A 301 15.12 1.74 -5.89
CA ASP A 301 15.07 3.14 -5.44
C ASP A 301 15.76 3.36 -4.09
N ASN A 302 15.98 2.30 -3.32
CA ASN A 302 16.69 2.36 -2.05
C ASN A 302 18.19 2.28 -2.29
N THR A 303 18.87 3.41 -2.09
CA THR A 303 20.31 3.54 -2.28
C THR A 303 21.00 3.98 -1.00
N VAL A 304 22.23 3.53 -0.80
CA VAL A 304 23.08 3.90 0.34
C VAL A 304 24.43 4.38 -0.18
N VAL A 305 24.84 5.58 0.24
CA VAL A 305 26.16 6.12 -0.14
C VAL A 305 27.26 5.21 0.38
N ALA A 306 28.20 4.86 -0.49
CA ALA A 306 29.34 4.04 -0.12
C ALA A 306 30.28 4.82 0.82
N SER A 307 30.59 4.24 1.96
CA SER A 307 31.55 4.73 2.94
C SER A 307 32.18 3.53 3.63
N PRO A 308 33.35 3.64 4.29
CA PRO A 308 33.96 2.49 4.96
C PRO A 308 33.01 1.77 5.92
N PHE A 309 32.20 2.51 6.69
CA PHE A 309 31.21 1.94 7.60
C PHE A 309 30.03 1.28 6.86
N ASN A 310 29.44 1.98 5.88
CA ASN A 310 28.32 1.43 5.11
C ASN A 310 28.74 0.21 4.28
N ASN A 311 29.95 0.20 3.74
CA ASN A 311 30.47 -0.95 2.99
C ASN A 311 30.55 -2.19 3.89
N MET A 312 31.17 -2.08 5.06
CA MET A 312 31.26 -3.17 6.02
C MET A 312 29.87 -3.69 6.43
N LEU A 313 28.93 -2.79 6.71
CA LEU A 313 27.56 -3.13 7.11
C LEU A 313 26.84 -3.89 6.00
N ILE A 314 26.89 -3.39 4.77
CA ILE A 314 26.15 -3.96 3.64
C ILE A 314 26.79 -5.27 3.17
N GLU A 315 28.10 -5.39 3.20
CA GLU A 315 28.81 -6.65 2.92
C GLU A 315 28.41 -7.73 3.92
N SER A 316 28.28 -7.39 5.21
CA SER A 316 27.78 -8.31 6.24
C SER A 316 26.34 -8.75 5.97
N ILE A 317 25.46 -7.83 5.58
CA ILE A 317 24.07 -8.15 5.21
C ILE A 317 24.03 -9.08 3.99
N ASN A 318 24.80 -8.77 2.94
CA ASN A 318 24.89 -9.60 1.74
C ASN A 318 25.42 -11.01 2.04
N HIS A 319 26.41 -11.12 2.93
CA HIS A 319 26.98 -12.42 3.33
C HIS A 319 25.94 -13.28 4.05
N VAL A 320 25.18 -12.69 4.97
CA VAL A 320 24.11 -13.38 5.71
C VAL A 320 22.99 -13.79 4.76
N HIS A 321 22.60 -12.92 3.83
CA HIS A 321 21.58 -13.24 2.83
C HIS A 321 22.02 -14.43 1.94
N ALA A 322 23.29 -14.49 1.55
CA ALA A 322 23.83 -15.59 0.75
C ALA A 322 23.78 -16.95 1.47
N SER A 323 23.74 -16.96 2.80
CA SER A 323 23.60 -18.16 3.64
C SER A 323 22.17 -18.50 4.04
N ASP A 324 21.17 -17.87 3.41
CA ASP A 324 19.74 -18.06 3.69
C ASP A 324 19.36 -17.84 5.18
N SER A 325 20.10 -17.00 5.87
CA SER A 325 19.91 -16.66 7.27
C SER A 325 19.51 -15.20 7.46
N THR A 326 19.07 -14.85 8.65
CA THR A 326 18.79 -13.47 9.05
C THR A 326 19.74 -13.03 10.14
N LEU A 327 20.11 -11.75 10.16
CA LEU A 327 20.98 -11.17 11.16
C LEU A 327 20.23 -10.10 11.95
N SER A 328 20.25 -10.18 13.28
CA SER A 328 19.72 -9.09 14.09
C SER A 328 20.63 -7.87 14.05
N VAL A 329 20.04 -6.67 14.14
CA VAL A 329 20.80 -5.41 14.20
C VAL A 329 21.84 -5.45 15.32
N ARG A 330 21.51 -6.05 16.47
CA ARG A 330 22.42 -6.23 17.60
C ARG A 330 23.69 -6.97 17.20
N LYS A 331 23.54 -8.14 16.58
CA LYS A 331 24.69 -8.94 16.11
C LYS A 331 25.48 -8.28 15.00
N LEU A 332 24.84 -7.41 14.25
CA LEU A 332 25.52 -6.67 13.18
C LEU A 332 26.40 -5.55 13.75
N LEU A 333 26.08 -5.01 14.94
CA LEU A 333 26.82 -3.95 15.61
C LEU A 333 27.89 -4.47 16.58
N GLU A 334 27.84 -5.74 16.96
CA GLU A 334 28.88 -6.46 17.70
C GLU A 334 30.03 -6.90 16.78
#